data_4ad9fdfd0ea0d124390ba5a1db9eb8fb
#
_entry.id   4ad9fdfd0ea0d124390ba5a1db9eb8fb
#
_cell.length_a   1.000
_cell.length_b   1.000
_cell.length_c   1.000
_cell.angle_alpha   90.00
_cell.angle_beta   90.00
_cell.angle_gamma   90.00
#
_symmetry.space_group_name_H-M   'P 1'
#
loop_
_entity.id
_entity.type
_entity.pdbx_description
1 polymer ?
#
loop_
_entity_poly.entity_id
_entity_poly.type
_entity_poly.pdbx_seq_one_letter_code
_entity_poly.pdbx_strand_id
1 'polypeptide(L)'
;MGWSVDILRKDGEGNIQDVKNIINIFMSRGYTNCVAYDKGRYHNLSINKPMFDDELPWYLEDKSDSILANVDLKPSDSWWSNERIKDFPEKFKGYKDYFDFEKISGRSFMLLNFFHEYFKLVPEDVLWNCYSKDKHFYTKADIDKIYNKKEWTAEWIYVDPDEQ
;
A
#
# COMPACT_ATOMS: atom_id res chain seq x y z
N MET A 1 0.52 16.33 -7.15
CA MET A 1 1.44 15.21 -6.90
C MET A 1 0.71 14.15 -6.09
N GLY A 2 0.76 12.93 -6.53
CA GLY A 2 0.25 11.81 -5.74
C GLY A 2 1.26 11.39 -4.70
N TRP A 3 0.79 11.10 -3.51
CA TRP A 3 1.59 10.44 -2.47
C TRP A 3 1.67 8.95 -2.76
N SER A 4 2.72 8.30 -2.30
CA SER A 4 2.89 6.85 -2.42
C SER A 4 3.34 6.24 -1.10
N VAL A 5 3.12 4.94 -0.97
CA VAL A 5 3.66 4.12 0.11
C VAL A 5 4.26 2.86 -0.46
N ASP A 6 5.29 2.36 0.17
CA ASP A 6 6.01 1.17 -0.26
C ASP A 6 5.76 0.01 0.69
N ILE A 7 5.75 -1.19 0.16
CA ILE A 7 5.69 -2.43 0.92
C ILE A 7 7.03 -3.13 0.81
N LEU A 8 7.59 -3.45 1.96
CA LEU A 8 8.91 -4.02 2.10
C LEU A 8 8.83 -5.49 2.43
N ARG A 9 9.72 -6.25 1.85
CA ARG A 9 9.92 -7.68 2.15
C ARG A 9 11.41 -7.95 2.33
N LYS A 10 11.73 -8.86 3.22
CA LYS A 10 13.10 -9.36 3.32
C LYS A 10 13.52 -9.91 1.95
N ASP A 11 14.67 -9.47 1.45
CA ASP A 11 15.19 -9.74 0.12
C ASP A 11 14.42 -9.06 -1.05
N GLY A 12 13.26 -8.47 -0.80
CA GLY A 12 12.55 -7.58 -1.73
C GLY A 12 12.06 -8.24 -3.01
N GLU A 13 11.68 -9.51 -2.97
CA GLU A 13 11.24 -10.24 -4.16
C GLU A 13 9.74 -10.51 -4.12
N GLY A 14 9.02 -9.92 -5.09
CA GLY A 14 7.62 -10.21 -5.33
C GLY A 14 7.44 -11.47 -6.18
N ASN A 15 6.23 -12.01 -6.18
CA ASN A 15 5.85 -13.14 -7.01
C ASN A 15 4.42 -12.96 -7.56
N ILE A 16 4.02 -13.85 -8.46
CA ILE A 16 2.69 -13.76 -9.08
C ILE A 16 1.56 -13.95 -8.07
N GLN A 17 1.80 -14.65 -6.97
CA GLN A 17 0.81 -14.83 -5.91
C GLN A 17 0.53 -13.50 -5.19
N ASP A 18 1.53 -12.64 -5.06
CA ASP A 18 1.34 -11.29 -4.49
C ASP A 18 0.38 -10.47 -5.33
N VAL A 19 0.54 -10.50 -6.66
CA VAL A 19 -0.39 -9.81 -7.58
C VAL A 19 -1.80 -10.36 -7.45
N LYS A 20 -1.95 -11.68 -7.39
CA LYS A 20 -3.25 -12.33 -7.20
C LYS A 20 -3.89 -11.96 -5.86
N ASN A 21 -3.11 -11.90 -4.79
CA ASN A 21 -3.58 -11.50 -3.47
C ASN A 21 -4.13 -10.06 -3.50
N ILE A 22 -3.40 -9.14 -4.10
CA ILE A 22 -3.82 -7.74 -4.24
C ILE A 22 -5.14 -7.65 -4.99
N ILE A 23 -5.21 -8.27 -6.16
CA ILE A 23 -6.40 -8.28 -7.01
C ILE A 23 -7.60 -8.87 -6.26
N ASN A 24 -7.42 -10.04 -5.62
CA ASN A 24 -8.50 -10.73 -4.92
C ASN A 24 -9.05 -9.92 -3.74
N ILE A 25 -8.18 -9.26 -2.97
CA ILE A 25 -8.61 -8.43 -1.85
C ILE A 25 -9.51 -7.29 -2.35
N PHE A 26 -9.09 -6.58 -3.38
CA PHE A 26 -9.88 -5.48 -3.92
C PHE A 26 -11.15 -5.95 -4.63
N MET A 27 -11.10 -7.03 -5.40
CA MET A 27 -12.29 -7.60 -6.04
C MET A 27 -13.33 -8.05 -5.03
N SER A 28 -12.93 -8.63 -3.90
CA SER A 28 -13.84 -9.02 -2.84
C SER A 28 -14.59 -7.84 -2.20
N ARG A 29 -14.09 -6.64 -2.40
CA ARG A 29 -14.68 -5.37 -1.92
C ARG A 29 -15.40 -4.58 -3.04
N GLY A 30 -15.58 -5.17 -4.22
CA GLY A 30 -16.31 -4.56 -5.33
C GLY A 30 -15.46 -3.69 -6.27
N TYR A 31 -14.12 -3.73 -6.14
CA TYR A 31 -13.22 -3.00 -7.04
C TYR A 31 -12.98 -3.79 -8.33
N THR A 32 -12.75 -3.06 -9.41
CA THR A 32 -12.30 -3.60 -10.69
C THR A 32 -10.82 -3.32 -10.89
N ASN A 33 -10.16 -4.09 -11.77
CA ASN A 33 -8.74 -3.95 -12.03
C ASN A 33 -8.43 -3.94 -13.51
N CYS A 34 -7.40 -3.16 -13.88
CA CYS A 34 -6.68 -3.31 -15.14
C CYS A 34 -5.20 -3.53 -14.82
N VAL A 35 -4.56 -4.45 -15.53
CA VAL A 35 -3.19 -4.85 -15.27
C VAL A 35 -2.35 -4.66 -16.53
N ALA A 36 -1.19 -4.01 -16.40
CA ALA A 36 -0.16 -3.96 -17.42
C ALA A 36 1.09 -4.67 -16.91
N TYR A 37 1.72 -5.46 -17.77
CA TYR A 37 2.93 -6.19 -17.44
C TYR A 37 4.04 -5.88 -18.43
N ASP A 38 5.23 -5.59 -17.91
CA ASP A 38 6.43 -5.39 -18.73
C ASP A 38 7.69 -5.81 -17.96
N LYS A 39 8.46 -6.72 -18.54
CA LYS A 39 9.81 -7.10 -18.09
C LYS A 39 9.93 -7.41 -16.58
N GLY A 40 9.01 -8.17 -16.04
CA GLY A 40 9.03 -8.58 -14.63
C GLY A 40 8.41 -7.58 -13.66
N ARG A 41 7.73 -6.58 -14.18
CA ARG A 41 7.00 -5.60 -13.37
C ARG A 41 5.55 -5.51 -13.81
N TYR A 42 4.63 -5.59 -12.85
CA TYR A 42 3.24 -5.22 -13.03
C TYR A 42 3.11 -3.74 -12.71
N HIS A 43 2.85 -2.92 -13.73
CA HIS A 43 2.71 -1.48 -13.56
C HIS A 43 1.27 -1.06 -13.62
N ASN A 44 1.00 0.07 -12.96
CA ASN A 44 -0.27 0.77 -13.09
C ASN A 44 -1.46 -0.19 -12.96
N LEU A 45 -1.34 -1.14 -12.03
CA LEU A 45 -2.47 -1.98 -11.65
C LEU A 45 -3.54 -1.02 -11.14
N SER A 46 -4.42 -0.62 -12.05
CA SER A 46 -5.46 0.36 -11.77
C SER A 46 -6.62 -0.32 -11.08
N ILE A 47 -6.88 0.12 -9.87
CA ILE A 47 -7.91 -0.44 -8.99
C ILE A 47 -8.97 0.64 -8.82
N ASN A 48 -10.19 0.35 -9.24
CA ASN A 48 -11.27 1.32 -9.26
C ASN A 48 -12.56 0.73 -8.71
N LYS A 49 -13.26 1.52 -7.93
CA LYS A 49 -14.64 1.25 -7.55
C LYS A 49 -15.49 2.43 -8.01
N PRO A 50 -16.33 2.25 -9.04
CA PRO A 50 -17.22 3.31 -9.47
C PRO A 50 -18.23 3.61 -8.36
N MET A 51 -18.48 4.89 -8.14
CA MET A 51 -19.50 5.35 -7.22
C MET A 51 -20.65 5.94 -8.04
N PHE A 52 -21.88 5.62 -7.67
CA PHE A 52 -23.06 6.10 -8.36
C PHE A 52 -23.48 7.48 -7.83
N ASP A 53 -24.14 8.29 -8.67
CA ASP A 53 -24.49 9.67 -8.35
C ASP A 53 -25.35 9.82 -7.08
N ASP A 54 -26.17 8.84 -6.75
CA ASP A 54 -26.99 8.80 -5.54
C ASP A 54 -26.20 8.47 -4.25
N GLU A 55 -24.99 7.93 -4.39
CA GLU A 55 -24.09 7.59 -3.28
C GLU A 55 -23.10 8.72 -2.97
N LEU A 56 -22.96 9.70 -3.88
CA LEU A 56 -21.95 10.75 -3.78
C LEU A 56 -22.55 12.09 -3.41
N PRO A 57 -21.90 12.84 -2.51
CA PRO A 57 -22.18 14.25 -2.39
C PRO A 57 -21.94 14.95 -3.73
N TRP A 58 -22.85 15.82 -4.13
CA TRP A 58 -22.83 16.55 -5.40
C TRP A 58 -21.55 17.40 -5.62
N TYR A 59 -20.82 17.70 -4.56
CA TYR A 59 -19.61 18.51 -4.60
C TYR A 59 -18.33 17.71 -4.85
N LEU A 60 -18.38 16.39 -4.89
CA LEU A 60 -17.21 15.57 -5.20
C LEU A 60 -17.00 15.49 -6.71
N GLU A 61 -15.85 15.96 -7.16
CA GLU A 61 -15.45 15.91 -8.56
C GLU A 61 -15.09 14.49 -9.02
N ASP A 62 -14.48 13.72 -8.10
CA ASP A 62 -14.04 12.36 -8.40
C ASP A 62 -15.11 11.35 -7.97
N LYS A 63 -15.77 10.76 -8.98
CA LYS A 63 -16.82 9.75 -8.82
C LYS A 63 -16.29 8.31 -8.75
N SER A 64 -15.02 8.15 -8.47
CA SER A 64 -14.42 6.84 -8.30
C SER A 64 -13.48 6.80 -7.11
N ASP A 65 -13.52 5.69 -6.40
CA ASP A 65 -12.49 5.36 -5.43
C ASP A 65 -11.41 4.56 -6.17
N SER A 66 -10.23 5.13 -6.35
CA SER A 66 -9.19 4.57 -7.21
C SER A 66 -7.80 4.70 -6.61
N ILE A 67 -6.96 3.72 -6.91
CA ILE A 67 -5.55 3.69 -6.52
C ILE A 67 -4.75 2.97 -7.60
N LEU A 68 -3.45 3.26 -7.69
CA LEU A 68 -2.53 2.53 -8.56
C LEU A 68 -1.57 1.71 -7.72
N ALA A 69 -1.36 0.45 -8.11
CA ALA A 69 -0.36 -0.42 -7.53
C ALA A 69 0.69 -0.83 -8.56
N ASN A 70 1.90 -1.01 -8.11
CA ASN A 70 3.00 -1.54 -8.92
C ASN A 70 3.67 -2.67 -8.14
N VAL A 71 3.93 -3.80 -8.79
CA VAL A 71 4.56 -4.96 -8.17
C VAL A 71 5.77 -5.39 -8.98
N ASP A 72 6.94 -5.39 -8.34
CA ASP A 72 8.18 -5.88 -8.92
C ASP A 72 8.39 -7.36 -8.59
N LEU A 73 8.54 -8.19 -9.63
CA LEU A 73 8.82 -9.62 -9.47
C LEU A 73 10.31 -9.90 -9.27
N LYS A 74 11.13 -8.86 -9.32
CA LYS A 74 12.58 -8.92 -9.07
C LYS A 74 12.98 -7.79 -8.14
N PRO A 75 13.98 -7.99 -7.29
CA PRO A 75 14.50 -6.91 -6.44
C PRO A 75 14.89 -5.69 -7.28
N SER A 76 14.54 -4.53 -6.79
CA SER A 76 14.95 -3.27 -7.43
C SER A 76 16.41 -2.99 -7.10
N ASP A 77 17.24 -2.90 -8.15
CA ASP A 77 18.64 -2.51 -8.04
C ASP A 77 18.86 -1.02 -8.40
N SER A 78 17.80 -0.23 -8.44
CA SER A 78 17.91 1.19 -8.73
C SER A 78 18.70 1.92 -7.65
N TRP A 79 19.47 2.94 -8.07
CA TRP A 79 20.17 3.81 -7.12
C TRP A 79 19.22 4.41 -6.08
N TRP A 80 18.03 4.79 -6.50
CA TRP A 80 17.02 5.38 -5.62
C TRP A 80 16.60 4.43 -4.49
N SER A 81 16.30 3.19 -4.84
CA SER A 81 15.94 2.16 -3.84
C SER A 81 17.09 1.91 -2.87
N ASN A 82 18.32 1.79 -3.38
CA ASN A 82 19.50 1.56 -2.55
C ASN A 82 19.77 2.72 -1.59
N GLU A 83 19.64 3.97 -2.05
CA GLU A 83 19.81 5.14 -1.19
C GLU A 83 18.73 5.24 -0.11
N ARG A 84 17.49 4.92 -0.45
CA ARG A 84 16.36 5.01 0.50
C ARG A 84 16.47 4.02 1.65
N ILE A 85 17.03 2.83 1.42
CA ILE A 85 17.12 1.77 2.43
C ILE A 85 18.33 1.86 3.34
N LYS A 86 19.30 2.74 3.08
CA LYS A 86 20.51 2.90 3.90
C LYS A 86 20.22 3.21 5.37
N ASP A 87 19.17 3.99 5.60
CA ASP A 87 18.80 4.49 6.93
C ASP A 87 17.71 3.64 7.61
N PHE A 88 17.47 2.42 7.11
CA PHE A 88 16.49 1.56 7.74
C PHE A 88 16.92 1.15 9.16
N PRO A 89 15.95 1.06 10.09
CA PRO A 89 16.22 0.49 11.41
C PRO A 89 16.85 -0.91 11.31
N GLU A 90 17.64 -1.29 12.30
CA GLU A 90 18.36 -2.57 12.32
C GLU A 90 17.43 -3.77 12.06
N LYS A 91 16.23 -3.76 12.66
CA LYS A 91 15.22 -4.83 12.48
C LYS A 91 14.72 -4.98 11.04
N PHE A 92 14.89 -3.96 10.18
CA PHE A 92 14.46 -3.97 8.79
C PHE A 92 15.64 -3.96 7.80
N LYS A 93 16.85 -4.16 8.26
CA LYS A 93 17.99 -4.35 7.36
C LYS A 93 17.80 -5.60 6.52
N GLY A 94 18.09 -5.48 5.22
CA GLY A 94 17.82 -6.53 4.23
C GLY A 94 16.42 -6.50 3.64
N TYR A 95 15.52 -5.66 4.15
CA TYR A 95 14.23 -5.41 3.54
C TYR A 95 14.38 -4.47 2.34
N LYS A 96 13.64 -4.75 1.28
CA LYS A 96 13.57 -3.93 0.07
C LYS A 96 12.13 -3.75 -0.35
N ASP A 97 11.86 -2.65 -1.03
CA ASP A 97 10.58 -2.40 -1.67
C ASP A 97 10.40 -3.31 -2.88
N TYR A 98 9.25 -3.95 -2.98
CA TYR A 98 8.87 -4.76 -4.13
C TYR A 98 7.47 -4.43 -4.65
N PHE A 99 6.73 -3.65 -3.89
CA PHE A 99 5.36 -3.29 -4.18
C PHE A 99 5.11 -1.89 -3.64
N ASP A 100 4.38 -1.07 -4.40
CA ASP A 100 3.98 0.25 -3.97
C ASP A 100 2.56 0.59 -4.40
N PHE A 101 1.94 1.48 -3.63
CA PHE A 101 0.72 2.18 -4.02
C PHE A 101 1.04 3.62 -4.33
N GLU A 102 0.48 4.12 -5.43
CA GLU A 102 0.52 5.52 -5.84
C GLU A 102 -0.87 6.16 -5.78
N LYS A 103 -0.91 7.49 -5.74
CA LYS A 103 -2.15 8.28 -5.70
C LYS A 103 -3.01 7.99 -4.46
N ILE A 104 -2.37 7.89 -3.33
CA ILE A 104 -3.01 7.51 -2.06
C ILE A 104 -3.70 8.66 -1.32
N SER A 105 -3.57 9.90 -1.78
CA SER A 105 -4.23 11.06 -1.15
C SER A 105 -5.74 10.82 -1.04
N GLY A 106 -6.27 10.97 0.17
CA GLY A 106 -7.69 10.73 0.44
C GLY A 106 -8.10 9.26 0.44
N ARG A 107 -7.14 8.33 0.38
CA ARG A 107 -7.39 6.87 0.29
C ARG A 107 -6.93 6.10 1.54
N SER A 108 -6.69 6.79 2.65
CA SER A 108 -6.14 6.17 3.86
C SER A 108 -7.03 5.06 4.44
N PHE A 109 -8.35 5.20 4.39
CA PHE A 109 -9.26 4.15 4.85
C PHE A 109 -9.31 2.95 3.91
N MET A 110 -9.25 3.19 2.61
CA MET A 110 -9.11 2.13 1.61
C MET A 110 -7.83 1.33 1.85
N LEU A 111 -6.71 2.00 2.11
CA LEU A 111 -5.43 1.37 2.44
C LEU A 111 -5.49 0.58 3.75
N LEU A 112 -6.10 1.13 4.79
CA LEU A 112 -6.23 0.43 6.07
C LEU A 112 -7.02 -0.88 5.93
N ASN A 113 -8.13 -0.85 5.21
CA ASN A 113 -8.91 -2.04 4.90
C ASN A 113 -8.09 -3.07 4.10
N PHE A 114 -7.35 -2.60 3.11
CA PHE A 114 -6.50 -3.46 2.29
C PHE A 114 -5.40 -4.12 3.13
N PHE A 115 -4.63 -3.35 3.89
CA PHE A 115 -3.50 -3.87 4.66
C PHE A 115 -3.93 -4.80 5.78
N HIS A 116 -5.09 -4.57 6.38
CA HIS A 116 -5.64 -5.50 7.37
C HIS A 116 -5.84 -6.90 6.78
N GLU A 117 -6.36 -6.99 5.56
CA GLU A 117 -6.53 -8.27 4.86
C GLU A 117 -5.19 -8.81 4.30
N TYR A 118 -4.36 -7.93 3.73
CA TYR A 118 -3.10 -8.32 3.11
C TYR A 118 -2.13 -8.94 4.11
N PHE A 119 -1.97 -8.35 5.27
CA PHE A 119 -1.05 -8.87 6.29
C PHE A 119 -1.51 -10.16 6.97
N LYS A 120 -2.76 -10.57 6.80
CA LYS A 120 -3.19 -11.93 7.18
C LYS A 120 -2.56 -12.99 6.28
N LEU A 121 -2.31 -12.64 5.02
CA LEU A 121 -1.72 -13.52 4.02
C LEU A 121 -0.19 -13.46 4.04
N VAL A 122 0.38 -12.29 4.31
CA VAL A 122 1.83 -12.03 4.25
C VAL A 122 2.25 -11.26 5.51
N PRO A 123 2.23 -11.88 6.68
CA PRO A 123 2.41 -11.19 7.97
C PRO A 123 3.82 -10.63 8.20
N GLU A 124 4.81 -11.09 7.44
CA GLU A 124 6.20 -10.65 7.56
C GLU A 124 6.52 -9.40 6.74
N ASP A 125 5.65 -8.98 5.84
CA ASP A 125 5.84 -7.73 5.10
C ASP A 125 5.62 -6.52 5.99
N VAL A 126 6.15 -5.37 5.57
CA VAL A 126 6.11 -4.11 6.30
C VAL A 126 5.64 -2.99 5.37
N LEU A 127 4.70 -2.20 5.83
CA LEU A 127 4.31 -0.97 5.15
C LEU A 127 5.26 0.16 5.55
N TRP A 128 5.78 0.88 4.57
CA TRP A 128 6.68 1.99 4.77
C TRP A 128 6.14 3.27 4.15
N ASN A 129 5.88 4.27 4.99
CA ASN A 129 5.56 5.62 4.55
C ASN A 129 6.83 6.50 4.62
N CYS A 130 7.57 6.55 3.53
CA CYS A 130 8.80 7.34 3.44
C CYS A 130 8.56 8.85 3.30
N TYR A 131 7.34 9.25 3.02
CA TYR A 131 6.96 10.67 2.87
C TYR A 131 6.56 11.31 4.20
N SER A 132 6.33 10.53 5.24
CA SER A 132 6.18 11.10 6.57
C SER A 132 7.52 11.67 7.06
N LYS A 133 7.45 12.71 7.87
CA LYS A 133 8.64 13.41 8.36
C LYS A 133 9.63 12.48 9.06
N ASP A 134 9.13 11.43 9.71
CA ASP A 134 9.90 10.50 10.52
C ASP A 134 9.99 9.08 9.92
N LYS A 135 9.63 8.89 8.65
CA LYS A 135 9.70 7.61 7.92
C LYS A 135 9.07 6.46 8.71
N HIS A 136 7.76 6.43 8.78
CA HIS A 136 7.03 5.44 9.57
C HIS A 136 6.99 4.05 8.93
N PHE A 137 7.18 3.03 9.76
CA PHE A 137 7.10 1.60 9.42
C PHE A 137 5.94 0.98 10.18
N TYR A 138 5.06 0.28 9.47
CA TYR A 138 3.90 -0.39 10.06
C TYR A 138 3.99 -1.90 9.82
N THR A 139 4.06 -2.66 10.90
CA THR A 139 3.98 -4.13 10.86
C THR A 139 2.53 -4.58 10.88
N LYS A 140 2.31 -5.90 10.70
CA LYS A 140 0.98 -6.49 10.89
C LYS A 140 0.35 -6.11 12.23
N ALA A 141 1.13 -6.18 13.32
CA ALA A 141 0.65 -5.84 14.66
C ALA A 141 0.20 -4.39 14.76
N ASP A 142 0.94 -3.46 14.14
CA ASP A 142 0.56 -2.05 14.10
C ASP A 142 -0.75 -1.83 13.33
N ILE A 143 -0.89 -2.46 12.17
CA ILE A 143 -2.11 -2.37 11.37
C ILE A 143 -3.31 -2.96 12.10
N ASP A 144 -3.16 -4.12 12.74
CA ASP A 144 -4.23 -4.74 13.52
C ASP A 144 -4.66 -3.84 14.69
N LYS A 145 -3.71 -3.21 15.37
CA LYS A 145 -3.97 -2.26 16.45
C LYS A 145 -4.79 -1.05 15.95
N ILE A 146 -4.40 -0.47 14.83
CA ILE A 146 -5.08 0.70 14.24
C ILE A 146 -6.48 0.29 13.74
N TYR A 147 -6.58 -0.83 13.05
CA TYR A 147 -7.84 -1.33 12.50
C TYR A 147 -8.87 -1.63 13.59
N ASN A 148 -8.45 -2.14 14.74
CA ASN A 148 -9.32 -2.51 15.86
C ASN A 148 -9.71 -1.33 16.74
N LYS A 149 -9.27 -0.11 16.45
CA LYS A 149 -9.74 1.09 17.16
C LYS A 149 -11.24 1.31 16.94
N LYS A 150 -11.89 1.88 17.92
CA LYS A 150 -13.31 2.24 17.86
C LYS A 150 -13.59 3.25 16.73
N GLU A 151 -12.68 4.16 16.52
CA GLU A 151 -12.76 5.17 15.47
C GLU A 151 -11.43 5.26 14.73
N TRP A 152 -11.51 5.33 13.40
CA TRP A 152 -10.35 5.50 12.54
C TRP A 152 -10.16 6.98 12.22
N THR A 153 -8.92 7.41 12.17
CA THR A 153 -8.57 8.73 11.67
C THR A 153 -7.93 8.61 10.28
N ALA A 154 -8.22 9.57 9.40
CA ALA A 154 -7.63 9.61 8.06
C ALA A 154 -6.10 9.80 8.12
N GLU A 155 -5.59 10.29 9.22
CA GLU A 155 -4.17 10.58 9.44
C GLU A 155 -3.36 9.38 9.94
N TRP A 156 -3.96 8.20 10.10
CA TRP A 156 -3.29 7.03 10.68
C TRP A 156 -1.94 6.70 10.03
N ILE A 157 -1.85 6.90 8.72
CA ILE A 157 -0.65 6.57 7.94
C ILE A 157 0.49 7.59 8.13
N TYR A 158 0.23 8.71 8.76
CA TYR A 158 1.20 9.77 9.04
C TYR A 158 1.58 9.88 10.51
N VAL A 159 0.98 9.06 11.36
CA VAL A 159 1.26 9.02 12.80
C VAL A 159 2.12 7.82 13.11
N ASP A 160 3.15 8.01 13.93
CA ASP A 160 4.01 6.91 14.37
C ASP A 160 3.16 5.79 14.97
N PRO A 161 3.36 4.52 14.57
CA PRO A 161 2.63 3.39 15.13
C PRO A 161 2.69 3.32 16.65
N ASP A 162 3.80 3.70 17.24
CA ASP A 162 4.00 3.69 18.70
C ASP A 162 3.21 4.79 19.42
N GLU A 163 2.75 5.81 18.70
CA GLU A 163 1.95 6.92 19.21
C GLU A 163 0.44 6.73 19.02
N GLN A 164 0.03 5.61 18.46
CA GLN A 164 -1.38 5.34 18.14
C GLN A 164 -2.14 4.58 19.24
#